data_a1d938c7154458b69c6f38dba6901d74
#
_entry.id   a1d938c7154458b69c6f38dba6901d74
#
_cell.length_a   1.000
_cell.length_b   1.000
_cell.length_c   1.000
_cell.angle_alpha   90.00
_cell.angle_beta   90.00
_cell.angle_gamma   90.00
#
_symmetry.space_group_name_H-M   'P 1'
#
loop_
_entity.id
_entity.type
_entity.pdbx_description
1 polymer ?
#
loop_
_entity_poly.entity_id
_entity_poly.type
_entity_poly.pdbx_seq_one_letter_code
_entity_poly.pdbx_strand_id
1 'polypeptide(L)'
;MRTTKKYMLGFIGCGHTGMAIARGAVAKEYLERYQLVVYDHHDTNMKTAKGERFGLAKDEADVAENAHIVLLAVNPTQADAVLEKLKEHQPECLLSIVTGLSIAHIQSILGKDTQVIRAMPNTPLQIGEGSTALCKSENCKADEYDFIFQMFAGMGVARTIPEDQMNAIVAVHGSVPAYVYYFIECILKDAVSRGIDEEAARALLVQTVIGSGNLLKQNAGKPIEEFINEVASKGGTTIEAINTFKELNLASIIHEADEKCVKRAEELSH
;
A
#
# COMPACT_ATOMS: atom_id res chain seq x y z
N MET A 1 6.18 -18.49 14.69
CA MET A 1 4.73 -18.54 14.95
C MET A 1 4.21 -19.96 14.76
N ARG A 2 3.43 -20.52 15.72
CA ARG A 2 2.78 -21.83 15.59
C ARG A 2 1.27 -21.62 15.58
N THR A 3 0.58 -22.20 14.60
CA THR A 3 -0.87 -22.14 14.50
C THR A 3 -1.48 -23.53 14.41
N THR A 4 -2.67 -23.73 14.94
CA THR A 4 -3.50 -24.91 14.72
C THR A 4 -4.42 -24.77 13.51
N LYS A 5 -4.51 -23.56 12.94
CA LYS A 5 -5.31 -23.28 11.76
C LYS A 5 -4.66 -23.90 10.51
N LYS A 6 -5.48 -24.23 9.54
CA LYS A 6 -5.07 -24.84 8.28
C LYS A 6 -4.18 -23.92 7.42
N TYR A 7 -4.48 -22.62 7.46
CA TYR A 7 -3.78 -21.59 6.69
C TYR A 7 -3.15 -20.56 7.62
N MET A 8 -2.01 -20.00 7.22
CA MET A 8 -1.34 -18.94 7.96
C MET A 8 -2.01 -17.59 7.68
N LEU A 9 -2.36 -17.32 6.43
CA LEU A 9 -2.94 -16.05 6.00
C LEU A 9 -4.15 -16.29 5.11
N GLY A 10 -5.28 -15.72 5.51
CA GLY A 10 -6.52 -15.74 4.75
C GLY A 10 -6.85 -14.36 4.19
N PHE A 11 -7.32 -14.29 2.98
CA PHE A 11 -7.66 -13.04 2.30
C PHE A 11 -9.17 -12.94 2.12
N ILE A 12 -9.75 -11.84 2.61
CA ILE A 12 -11.10 -11.41 2.26
C ILE A 12 -10.97 -10.20 1.34
N GLY A 13 -11.26 -10.40 0.06
CA GLY A 13 -10.92 -9.51 -1.03
C GLY A 13 -9.54 -9.85 -1.65
N CYS A 14 -9.56 -10.29 -2.89
CA CYS A 14 -8.35 -10.58 -3.67
C CYS A 14 -8.32 -9.82 -5.01
N GLY A 15 -8.73 -8.56 -4.97
CA GLY A 15 -8.52 -7.60 -6.03
C GLY A 15 -7.03 -7.27 -6.24
N HIS A 16 -6.71 -6.16 -6.90
CA HIS A 16 -5.33 -5.81 -7.24
C HIS A 16 -4.38 -5.87 -6.03
N THR A 17 -4.73 -5.21 -4.92
CA THR A 17 -3.84 -5.11 -3.75
C THR A 17 -3.75 -6.42 -2.98
N GLY A 18 -4.88 -7.09 -2.70
CA GLY A 18 -4.89 -8.38 -2.01
C GLY A 18 -4.08 -9.43 -2.77
N MET A 19 -4.27 -9.53 -4.09
CA MET A 19 -3.53 -10.46 -4.94
C MET A 19 -2.03 -10.11 -5.02
N ALA A 20 -1.68 -8.81 -5.06
CA ALA A 20 -0.28 -8.37 -5.05
C ALA A 20 0.43 -8.77 -3.74
N ILE A 21 -0.25 -8.63 -2.59
CA ILE A 21 0.27 -9.07 -1.29
C ILE A 21 0.45 -10.60 -1.27
N ALA A 22 -0.55 -11.36 -1.71
CA ALA A 22 -0.46 -12.82 -1.75
C ALA A 22 0.70 -13.32 -2.61
N ARG A 23 0.85 -12.77 -3.82
CA ARG A 23 1.97 -13.07 -4.72
C ARG A 23 3.31 -12.66 -4.13
N GLY A 24 3.39 -11.47 -3.55
CA GLY A 24 4.60 -10.94 -2.92
C GLY A 24 5.06 -11.80 -1.75
N ALA A 25 4.14 -12.23 -0.89
CA ALA A 25 4.44 -13.12 0.24
C ALA A 25 5.03 -14.46 -0.22
N VAL A 26 4.52 -15.02 -1.31
CA VAL A 26 5.04 -16.27 -1.91
C VAL A 26 6.37 -16.04 -2.64
N ALA A 27 6.46 -14.98 -3.45
CA ALA A 27 7.67 -14.70 -4.23
C ALA A 27 8.90 -14.38 -3.36
N LYS A 28 8.66 -13.85 -2.16
CA LYS A 28 9.68 -13.54 -1.16
C LYS A 28 9.87 -14.64 -0.11
N GLU A 29 9.26 -15.81 -0.33
CA GLU A 29 9.41 -17.00 0.52
C GLU A 29 8.97 -16.82 1.99
N TYR A 30 8.11 -15.84 2.26
CA TYR A 30 7.48 -15.68 3.59
C TYR A 30 6.40 -16.73 3.83
N LEU A 31 5.68 -17.11 2.77
CA LEU A 31 4.62 -18.11 2.80
C LEU A 31 4.67 -19.01 1.57
N GLU A 32 4.33 -20.26 1.77
CA GLU A 32 4.06 -21.20 0.68
C GLU A 32 2.60 -21.05 0.20
N ARG A 33 2.31 -21.36 -1.08
CA ARG A 33 0.96 -21.23 -1.65
C ARG A 33 -0.12 -21.97 -0.85
N TYR A 34 0.21 -23.15 -0.33
CA TYR A 34 -0.73 -23.94 0.46
C TYR A 34 -1.04 -23.37 1.85
N GLN A 35 -0.29 -22.35 2.31
CA GLN A 35 -0.52 -21.64 3.56
C GLN A 35 -1.46 -20.44 3.38
N LEU A 36 -1.92 -20.17 2.15
CA LEU A 36 -2.82 -19.08 1.79
C LEU A 36 -4.20 -19.59 1.45
N VAL A 37 -5.24 -18.90 1.91
CA VAL A 37 -6.63 -19.10 1.50
C VAL A 37 -7.23 -17.76 1.10
N VAL A 38 -8.10 -17.78 0.10
CA VAL A 38 -8.64 -16.56 -0.52
C VAL A 38 -10.14 -16.69 -0.70
N TYR A 39 -10.85 -15.63 -0.39
CA TYR A 39 -12.24 -15.42 -0.77
C TYR A 39 -12.43 -14.03 -1.39
N ASP A 40 -13.19 -13.98 -2.47
CA ASP A 40 -13.66 -12.73 -3.08
C ASP A 40 -15.05 -12.97 -3.66
N HIS A 41 -15.92 -11.96 -3.61
CA HIS A 41 -17.27 -12.06 -4.17
C HIS A 41 -17.29 -12.00 -5.70
N HIS A 42 -16.20 -11.65 -6.36
CA HIS A 42 -16.04 -11.66 -7.80
C HIS A 42 -15.44 -12.99 -8.30
N ASP A 43 -16.18 -13.71 -9.12
CA ASP A 43 -15.73 -14.97 -9.73
C ASP A 43 -14.42 -14.86 -10.51
N THR A 44 -14.17 -13.70 -11.14
CA THR A 44 -12.91 -13.45 -11.86
C THR A 44 -11.70 -13.48 -10.95
N ASN A 45 -11.80 -12.88 -9.75
CA ASN A 45 -10.75 -12.86 -8.77
C ASN A 45 -10.51 -14.28 -8.20
N MET A 46 -11.60 -15.01 -7.91
CA MET A 46 -11.52 -16.41 -7.47
C MET A 46 -10.89 -17.32 -8.51
N LYS A 47 -11.20 -17.14 -9.81
CA LYS A 47 -10.55 -17.87 -10.91
C LYS A 47 -9.05 -17.56 -10.97
N THR A 48 -8.65 -16.31 -10.77
CA THR A 48 -7.24 -15.89 -10.71
C THR A 48 -6.53 -16.56 -9.53
N ALA A 49 -7.11 -16.52 -8.32
CA ALA A 49 -6.56 -17.18 -7.13
C ALA A 49 -6.39 -18.69 -7.32
N LYS A 50 -7.36 -19.34 -7.98
CA LYS A 50 -7.28 -20.76 -8.36
C LYS A 50 -6.11 -21.03 -9.31
N GLY A 51 -5.90 -20.16 -10.30
CA GLY A 51 -4.77 -20.24 -11.23
C GLY A 51 -3.41 -20.14 -10.54
N GLU A 52 -3.33 -19.34 -9.47
CA GLU A 52 -2.16 -19.19 -8.61
C GLU A 52 -1.97 -20.37 -7.64
N ARG A 53 -2.91 -21.33 -7.60
CA ARG A 53 -2.91 -22.49 -6.71
C ARG A 53 -3.00 -22.12 -5.21
N PHE A 54 -3.71 -21.03 -4.90
CA PHE A 54 -4.08 -20.70 -3.52
C PHE A 54 -5.27 -21.55 -3.06
N GLY A 55 -5.42 -21.75 -1.75
CA GLY A 55 -6.64 -22.30 -1.18
C GLY A 55 -7.82 -21.38 -1.49
N LEU A 56 -8.99 -21.95 -1.73
CA LEU A 56 -10.21 -21.18 -1.96
C LEU A 56 -11.17 -21.42 -0.80
N ALA A 57 -11.68 -20.36 -0.21
CA ALA A 57 -12.74 -20.40 0.78
C ALA A 57 -14.12 -20.20 0.10
N LYS A 58 -15.17 -20.62 0.77
CA LYS A 58 -16.57 -20.51 0.28
C LYS A 58 -17.13 -19.11 0.52
N ASP A 59 -16.74 -18.51 1.65
CA ASP A 59 -17.21 -17.23 2.15
C ASP A 59 -16.20 -16.63 3.16
N GLU A 60 -16.52 -15.48 3.72
CA GLU A 60 -15.72 -14.78 4.71
C GLU A 60 -15.55 -15.60 6.00
N ALA A 61 -16.60 -16.33 6.41
CA ALA A 61 -16.59 -17.17 7.60
C ALA A 61 -15.58 -18.32 7.47
N ASP A 62 -15.59 -19.00 6.31
CA ASP A 62 -14.64 -20.09 6.00
C ASP A 62 -13.18 -19.60 6.03
N VAL A 63 -12.92 -18.34 5.62
CA VAL A 63 -11.60 -17.71 5.79
C VAL A 63 -11.24 -17.58 7.26
N ALA A 64 -12.12 -17.00 8.09
CA ALA A 64 -11.85 -16.73 9.50
C ALA A 64 -11.67 -18.02 10.33
N GLU A 65 -12.45 -19.05 10.01
CA GLU A 65 -12.37 -20.33 10.70
C GLU A 65 -11.07 -21.08 10.40
N ASN A 66 -10.51 -20.92 9.19
CA ASN A 66 -9.39 -21.73 8.73
C ASN A 66 -8.05 -20.97 8.64
N ALA A 67 -8.04 -19.64 8.72
CA ALA A 67 -6.82 -18.84 8.69
C ALA A 67 -6.43 -18.33 10.07
N HIS A 68 -5.13 -18.26 10.34
CA HIS A 68 -4.59 -17.71 11.58
C HIS A 68 -4.66 -16.18 11.59
N ILE A 69 -4.22 -15.55 10.51
CA ILE A 69 -4.37 -14.10 10.28
C ILE A 69 -5.35 -13.91 9.12
N VAL A 70 -6.34 -13.04 9.33
CA VAL A 70 -7.31 -12.66 8.29
C VAL A 70 -6.95 -11.29 7.75
N LEU A 71 -6.59 -11.21 6.47
CA LEU A 71 -6.34 -9.95 5.77
C LEU A 71 -7.63 -9.46 5.13
N LEU A 72 -8.06 -8.27 5.53
CA LEU A 72 -9.21 -7.55 5.00
C LEU A 72 -8.75 -6.56 3.91
N ALA A 73 -9.10 -6.84 2.64
CA ALA A 73 -8.71 -6.08 1.46
C ALA A 73 -9.94 -5.72 0.59
N VAL A 74 -11.01 -5.31 1.22
CA VAL A 74 -12.26 -4.91 0.55
C VAL A 74 -12.34 -3.39 0.39
N ASN A 75 -13.30 -2.92 -0.40
CA ASN A 75 -13.60 -1.49 -0.48
C ASN A 75 -14.05 -0.95 0.90
N PRO A 76 -13.61 0.26 1.33
CA PRO A 76 -14.04 0.84 2.61
C PRO A 76 -15.56 0.79 2.85
N THR A 77 -16.37 1.02 1.84
CA THR A 77 -17.84 0.97 1.94
C THR A 77 -18.42 -0.41 2.22
N GLN A 78 -17.63 -1.47 2.08
CA GLN A 78 -18.04 -2.86 2.32
C GLN A 78 -17.48 -3.42 3.64
N ALA A 79 -16.56 -2.69 4.28
CA ALA A 79 -15.82 -3.18 5.43
C ALA A 79 -16.73 -3.60 6.59
N ASP A 80 -17.68 -2.77 6.98
CA ASP A 80 -18.59 -3.04 8.10
C ASP A 80 -19.45 -4.27 7.86
N ALA A 81 -19.97 -4.42 6.64
CA ALA A 81 -20.76 -5.60 6.29
C ALA A 81 -19.95 -6.91 6.36
N VAL A 82 -18.65 -6.84 6.05
CA VAL A 82 -17.75 -7.99 6.20
C VAL A 82 -17.41 -8.23 7.67
N LEU A 83 -17.10 -7.18 8.44
CA LEU A 83 -16.80 -7.29 9.87
C LEU A 83 -17.99 -7.89 10.64
N GLU A 84 -19.23 -7.50 10.35
CA GLU A 84 -20.40 -8.08 10.98
C GLU A 84 -20.56 -9.59 10.70
N LYS A 85 -20.20 -10.06 9.48
CA LYS A 85 -20.15 -11.50 9.17
C LYS A 85 -19.05 -12.23 9.96
N LEU A 86 -17.95 -11.55 10.26
CA LEU A 86 -16.83 -12.15 11.02
C LEU A 86 -17.06 -12.19 12.52
N LYS A 87 -18.06 -11.47 13.03
CA LYS A 87 -18.32 -11.32 14.48
C LYS A 87 -18.52 -12.64 15.20
N GLU A 88 -19.21 -13.60 14.60
CA GLU A 88 -19.45 -14.92 15.18
C GLU A 88 -18.25 -15.87 14.99
N HIS A 89 -17.32 -15.57 14.09
CA HIS A 89 -16.18 -16.40 13.74
C HIS A 89 -14.85 -15.92 14.36
N GLN A 90 -14.84 -14.76 14.99
CA GLN A 90 -13.76 -14.13 15.77
C GLN A 90 -12.34 -14.48 15.30
N PRO A 91 -11.82 -13.83 14.25
CA PRO A 91 -10.45 -14.07 13.81
C PRO A 91 -9.46 -13.76 14.95
N GLU A 92 -8.45 -14.59 15.13
CA GLU A 92 -7.43 -14.38 16.18
C GLU A 92 -6.65 -13.09 15.96
N CYS A 93 -6.34 -12.78 14.69
CA CYS A 93 -5.68 -11.55 14.27
C CYS A 93 -6.29 -11.06 12.95
N LEU A 94 -6.70 -9.80 12.91
CA LEU A 94 -7.16 -9.13 11.70
C LEU A 94 -6.08 -8.17 11.20
N LEU A 95 -5.63 -8.37 9.97
CA LEU A 95 -4.80 -7.43 9.23
C LEU A 95 -5.68 -6.62 8.28
N SER A 96 -5.89 -5.34 8.54
CA SER A 96 -6.66 -4.46 7.67
C SER A 96 -5.75 -3.63 6.78
N ILE A 97 -6.02 -3.63 5.46
CA ILE A 97 -5.44 -2.66 4.51
C ILE A 97 -6.51 -1.69 4.00
N VAL A 98 -7.64 -1.61 4.66
CA VAL A 98 -8.76 -0.74 4.30
C VAL A 98 -8.48 0.68 4.77
N THR A 99 -8.49 1.63 3.84
CA THR A 99 -8.30 3.06 4.15
C THR A 99 -9.42 3.55 5.07
N GLY A 100 -9.04 4.30 6.10
CA GLY A 100 -9.97 4.91 7.05
C GLY A 100 -10.48 3.97 8.17
N LEU A 101 -10.35 2.66 8.04
CA LEU A 101 -10.87 1.71 9.02
C LEU A 101 -9.97 1.65 10.27
N SER A 102 -10.43 2.22 11.40
CA SER A 102 -9.64 2.33 12.63
C SER A 102 -9.62 1.03 13.44
N ILE A 103 -8.58 0.85 14.28
CA ILE A 103 -8.48 -0.27 15.23
C ILE A 103 -9.69 -0.25 16.17
N ALA A 104 -10.04 0.93 16.70
CA ALA A 104 -11.15 1.08 17.63
C ALA A 104 -12.48 0.67 16.99
N HIS A 105 -12.71 1.05 15.71
CA HIS A 105 -13.92 0.67 14.99
C HIS A 105 -13.98 -0.86 14.75
N ILE A 106 -12.90 -1.47 14.27
CA ILE A 106 -12.82 -2.93 14.11
C ILE A 106 -13.14 -3.64 15.44
N GLN A 107 -12.51 -3.22 16.54
CA GLN A 107 -12.71 -3.82 17.85
C GLN A 107 -14.10 -3.53 18.42
N SER A 108 -14.78 -2.47 18.02
CA SER A 108 -16.17 -2.22 18.42
C SER A 108 -17.14 -3.25 17.84
N ILE A 109 -16.83 -3.82 16.68
CA ILE A 109 -17.64 -4.82 15.98
C ILE A 109 -17.21 -6.24 16.40
N LEU A 110 -15.93 -6.55 16.31
CA LEU A 110 -15.41 -7.91 16.54
C LEU A 110 -15.12 -8.25 18.00
N GLY A 111 -15.07 -7.24 18.88
CA GLY A 111 -14.70 -7.40 20.28
C GLY A 111 -13.29 -6.88 20.59
N LYS A 112 -13.11 -6.37 21.82
CA LYS A 112 -11.87 -5.74 22.29
C LYS A 112 -10.67 -6.69 22.31
N ASP A 113 -10.92 -7.99 22.41
CA ASP A 113 -9.87 -9.01 22.46
C ASP A 113 -9.29 -9.34 21.08
N THR A 114 -9.95 -8.92 19.98
CA THR A 114 -9.44 -9.11 18.63
C THR A 114 -8.14 -8.35 18.45
N GLN A 115 -7.08 -9.07 18.06
CA GLN A 115 -5.81 -8.46 17.68
C GLN A 115 -5.97 -7.81 16.30
N VAL A 116 -5.56 -6.55 16.17
CA VAL A 116 -5.69 -5.80 14.93
C VAL A 116 -4.35 -5.23 14.53
N ILE A 117 -3.98 -5.46 13.25
CA ILE A 117 -2.87 -4.80 12.58
C ILE A 117 -3.47 -3.98 11.44
N ARG A 118 -3.10 -2.71 11.34
CA ARG A 118 -3.41 -1.90 10.17
C ARG A 118 -2.16 -1.75 9.32
N ALA A 119 -2.31 -1.91 8.02
CA ALA A 119 -1.25 -1.64 7.07
C ALA A 119 -1.77 -0.76 5.94
N MET A 120 -0.95 0.16 5.47
CA MET A 120 -1.19 0.99 4.30
C MET A 120 -0.08 0.69 3.28
N PRO A 121 -0.24 -0.33 2.44
CA PRO A 121 0.69 -0.59 1.34
C PRO A 121 0.39 0.31 0.14
N ASN A 122 1.36 0.42 -0.77
CA ASN A 122 1.14 1.04 -2.07
C ASN A 122 1.41 0.08 -3.24
N THR A 123 0.97 0.45 -4.44
CA THR A 123 0.96 -0.43 -5.61
C THR A 123 2.33 -0.98 -6.05
N PRO A 124 3.48 -0.30 -5.90
CA PRO A 124 4.78 -0.86 -6.26
C PRO A 124 5.20 -2.11 -5.46
N LEU A 125 4.47 -2.46 -4.39
CA LEU A 125 4.74 -3.70 -3.64
C LEU A 125 4.66 -4.96 -4.53
N GLN A 126 3.86 -4.94 -5.59
CA GLN A 126 3.71 -6.07 -6.52
C GLN A 126 5.01 -6.45 -7.26
N ILE A 127 5.98 -5.53 -7.32
CA ILE A 127 7.32 -5.78 -7.89
C ILE A 127 8.42 -5.79 -6.81
N GLY A 128 8.05 -5.76 -5.52
CA GLY A 128 8.99 -5.73 -4.42
C GLY A 128 9.61 -4.36 -4.11
N GLU A 129 9.06 -3.29 -4.66
CA GLU A 129 9.50 -1.90 -4.49
C GLU A 129 8.41 -1.05 -3.79
N GLY A 130 7.59 -1.69 -2.96
CA GLY A 130 6.53 -1.01 -2.22
C GLY A 130 7.03 -0.23 -1.02
N SER A 131 6.12 0.59 -0.49
CA SER A 131 6.23 1.13 0.86
C SER A 131 4.96 0.82 1.64
N THR A 132 5.12 0.48 2.92
CA THR A 132 4.00 0.11 3.79
C THR A 132 4.15 0.76 5.14
N ALA A 133 3.18 1.55 5.53
CA ALA A 133 3.04 2.02 6.91
C ALA A 133 2.20 1.01 7.71
N LEU A 134 2.58 0.76 8.97
CA LEU A 134 1.88 -0.20 9.84
C LEU A 134 1.67 0.39 11.24
N CYS A 135 0.56 0.00 11.85
CA CYS A 135 0.33 0.13 13.29
C CYS A 135 -0.42 -1.11 13.81
N LYS A 136 -0.53 -1.23 15.13
CA LYS A 136 -1.20 -2.38 15.75
C LYS A 136 -1.98 -1.97 17.00
N SER A 137 -2.98 -2.78 17.37
CA SER A 137 -3.66 -2.69 18.66
C SER A 137 -2.71 -3.04 19.82
N GLU A 138 -2.98 -2.51 21.01
CA GLU A 138 -2.18 -2.76 22.22
C GLU A 138 -2.10 -4.24 22.59
N ASN A 139 -3.20 -4.98 22.40
CA ASN A 139 -3.29 -6.41 22.66
C ASN A 139 -2.68 -7.30 21.58
N CYS A 140 -2.18 -6.72 20.47
CA CYS A 140 -1.57 -7.48 19.38
C CYS A 140 -0.22 -8.08 19.84
N LYS A 141 -0.09 -9.39 19.72
CA LYS A 141 1.14 -10.12 20.06
C LYS A 141 2.31 -9.67 19.19
N ALA A 142 3.50 -9.66 19.77
CA ALA A 142 4.71 -9.26 19.07
C ALA A 142 4.98 -10.17 17.87
N ASP A 143 4.87 -11.48 18.01
CA ASP A 143 5.14 -12.47 16.95
C ASP A 143 4.23 -12.27 15.72
N GLU A 144 2.94 -11.92 15.95
CA GLU A 144 1.98 -11.64 14.87
C GLU A 144 2.39 -10.39 14.10
N TYR A 145 2.68 -9.32 14.84
CA TYR A 145 3.09 -8.06 14.26
C TYR A 145 4.41 -8.18 13.52
N ASP A 146 5.40 -8.80 14.13
CA ASP A 146 6.74 -8.97 13.54
C ASP A 146 6.68 -9.79 12.25
N PHE A 147 5.86 -10.85 12.21
CA PHE A 147 5.64 -11.63 11.00
C PHE A 147 5.09 -10.77 9.85
N ILE A 148 4.02 -10.00 10.13
CA ILE A 148 3.41 -9.12 9.13
C ILE A 148 4.36 -8.00 8.73
N PHE A 149 5.06 -7.39 9.69
CA PHE A 149 6.04 -6.35 9.42
C PHE A 149 7.15 -6.85 8.50
N GLN A 150 7.76 -8.01 8.80
CA GLN A 150 8.81 -8.59 7.97
C GLN A 150 8.32 -8.99 6.58
N MET A 151 7.10 -9.51 6.47
CA MET A 151 6.48 -9.82 5.18
C MET A 151 6.40 -8.57 4.30
N PHE A 152 5.92 -7.44 4.82
CA PHE A 152 5.87 -6.19 4.05
C PHE A 152 7.27 -5.59 3.81
N ALA A 153 8.18 -5.69 4.77
CA ALA A 153 9.57 -5.25 4.61
C ALA A 153 10.30 -6.00 3.49
N GLY A 154 9.98 -7.27 3.29
CA GLY A 154 10.51 -8.05 2.16
C GLY A 154 9.94 -7.65 0.80
N MET A 155 8.81 -6.96 0.77
CA MET A 155 8.18 -6.42 -0.45
C MET A 155 8.51 -4.94 -0.69
N GLY A 156 9.51 -4.40 0.02
CA GLY A 156 9.96 -3.02 -0.11
C GLY A 156 10.41 -2.41 1.21
N VAL A 157 9.84 -1.27 1.59
CA VAL A 157 10.13 -0.58 2.86
C VAL A 157 8.90 -0.66 3.76
N ALA A 158 9.06 -1.12 4.99
CA ALA A 158 8.02 -1.07 6.02
C ALA A 158 8.43 -0.12 7.15
N ARG A 159 7.45 0.60 7.73
CA ARG A 159 7.66 1.48 8.89
C ARG A 159 6.45 1.39 9.82
N THR A 160 6.74 1.27 11.13
CA THR A 160 5.72 1.45 12.17
C THR A 160 5.50 2.94 12.39
N ILE A 161 4.25 3.37 12.40
CA ILE A 161 3.83 4.73 12.70
C ILE A 161 2.68 4.70 13.72
N PRO A 162 2.43 5.79 14.46
CA PRO A 162 1.23 5.94 15.27
C PRO A 162 -0.06 5.82 14.45
N GLU A 163 -1.13 5.28 15.05
CA GLU A 163 -2.39 5.07 14.33
C GLU A 163 -3.04 6.38 13.85
N ASP A 164 -2.92 7.45 14.63
CA ASP A 164 -3.45 8.78 14.30
C ASP A 164 -2.80 9.39 13.04
N GLN A 165 -1.64 8.87 12.61
CA GLN A 165 -0.97 9.27 11.37
C GLN A 165 -1.38 8.44 10.14
N MET A 166 -2.17 7.36 10.33
CA MET A 166 -2.50 6.43 9.23
C MET A 166 -3.34 7.06 8.12
N ASN A 167 -4.15 8.09 8.39
CA ASN A 167 -4.88 8.80 7.36
C ASN A 167 -3.99 9.81 6.63
N ALA A 168 -3.13 10.53 7.35
CA ALA A 168 -2.21 11.50 6.76
C ALA A 168 -1.15 10.83 5.87
N ILE A 169 -0.67 9.64 6.24
CA ILE A 169 0.37 8.93 5.49
C ILE A 169 -0.09 8.51 4.08
N VAL A 170 -1.40 8.48 3.81
CA VAL A 170 -1.95 8.18 2.47
C VAL A 170 -1.42 9.17 1.43
N ALA A 171 -1.34 10.46 1.76
CA ALA A 171 -0.82 11.49 0.87
C ALA A 171 0.71 11.38 0.66
N VAL A 172 1.45 10.79 1.63
CA VAL A 172 2.92 10.67 1.55
C VAL A 172 3.38 9.51 0.67
N HIS A 173 2.66 8.36 0.68
CA HIS A 173 3.10 7.19 -0.09
C HIS A 173 1.96 6.37 -0.70
N GLY A 174 0.77 6.38 -0.12
CA GLY A 174 -0.36 5.59 -0.62
C GLY A 174 -0.81 6.06 -2.01
N SER A 175 -1.03 7.36 -2.17
CA SER A 175 -1.48 8.00 -3.40
C SER A 175 -0.35 8.47 -4.33
N VAL A 176 0.86 8.65 -3.81
CA VAL A 176 2.02 9.19 -4.53
C VAL A 176 2.37 8.43 -5.83
N PRO A 177 2.23 7.10 -5.95
CA PRO A 177 2.42 6.44 -7.24
C PRO A 177 1.59 7.08 -8.36
N ALA A 178 0.33 7.44 -8.11
CA ALA A 178 -0.52 8.10 -9.09
C ALA A 178 -0.03 9.53 -9.42
N TYR A 179 0.48 10.26 -8.41
CA TYR A 179 1.06 11.60 -8.63
C TYR A 179 2.31 11.53 -9.53
N VAL A 180 3.18 10.55 -9.28
CA VAL A 180 4.37 10.31 -10.12
C VAL A 180 3.95 9.95 -11.54
N TYR A 181 2.96 9.10 -11.75
CA TYR A 181 2.48 8.75 -13.08
C TYR A 181 1.89 9.97 -13.80
N TYR A 182 1.13 10.81 -13.10
CA TYR A 182 0.56 12.03 -13.67
C TYR A 182 1.66 13.04 -14.04
N PHE A 183 2.68 13.22 -13.19
CA PHE A 183 3.83 14.08 -13.49
C PHE A 183 4.60 13.61 -14.72
N ILE A 184 4.85 12.29 -14.80
CA ILE A 184 5.48 11.66 -15.97
C ILE A 184 4.63 11.89 -17.23
N GLU A 185 3.33 11.72 -17.15
CA GLU A 185 2.40 11.93 -18.25
C GLU A 185 2.45 13.38 -18.78
N CYS A 186 2.48 14.36 -17.87
CA CYS A 186 2.58 15.78 -18.26
C CYS A 186 3.88 16.07 -19.03
N ILE A 187 5.03 15.58 -18.55
CA ILE A 187 6.31 15.76 -19.22
C ILE A 187 6.33 15.04 -20.58
N LEU A 188 5.78 13.82 -20.63
CA LEU A 188 5.74 13.04 -21.86
C LEU A 188 4.91 13.72 -22.95
N LYS A 189 3.73 14.26 -22.59
CA LYS A 189 2.89 15.02 -23.51
C LYS A 189 3.60 16.26 -24.07
N ASP A 190 4.33 16.99 -23.23
CA ASP A 190 5.11 18.14 -23.65
C ASP A 190 6.27 17.72 -24.60
N ALA A 191 6.98 16.64 -24.27
CA ALA A 191 8.04 16.10 -25.13
C ALA A 191 7.55 15.73 -26.53
N VAL A 192 6.40 15.03 -26.61
CA VAL A 192 5.77 14.67 -27.88
C VAL A 192 5.34 15.91 -28.66
N SER A 193 4.81 16.95 -28.01
CA SER A 193 4.44 18.21 -28.65
C SER A 193 5.63 18.96 -29.29
N ARG A 194 6.84 18.68 -28.79
CA ARG A 194 8.12 19.20 -29.33
C ARG A 194 8.72 18.31 -30.42
N GLY A 195 8.03 17.24 -30.83
CA GLY A 195 8.48 16.34 -31.88
C GLY A 195 9.44 15.24 -31.40
N ILE A 196 9.58 15.01 -30.09
CA ILE A 196 10.38 13.91 -29.57
C ILE A 196 9.54 12.63 -29.70
N ASP A 197 10.19 11.55 -30.15
CA ASP A 197 9.55 10.24 -30.24
C ASP A 197 9.03 9.77 -28.87
N GLU A 198 7.77 9.33 -28.82
CA GLU A 198 7.08 8.98 -27.57
C GLU A 198 7.75 7.81 -26.84
N GLU A 199 8.16 6.78 -27.58
CA GLU A 199 8.80 5.59 -27.00
C GLU A 199 10.15 5.95 -26.37
N ALA A 200 10.97 6.72 -27.10
CA ALA A 200 12.25 7.20 -26.60
C ALA A 200 12.10 8.12 -25.37
N ALA A 201 11.18 9.10 -25.44
CA ALA A 201 10.89 10.01 -24.34
C ALA A 201 10.44 9.25 -23.09
N ARG A 202 9.52 8.30 -23.24
CA ARG A 202 9.01 7.48 -22.15
C ARG A 202 10.11 6.65 -21.50
N ALA A 203 10.94 5.97 -22.31
CA ALA A 203 12.03 5.13 -21.80
C ALA A 203 13.03 5.94 -20.98
N LEU A 204 13.46 7.10 -21.49
CA LEU A 204 14.41 7.98 -20.81
C LEU A 204 13.83 8.57 -19.53
N LEU A 205 12.57 9.05 -19.58
CA LEU A 205 11.92 9.67 -18.44
C LEU A 205 11.68 8.67 -17.30
N VAL A 206 11.19 7.47 -17.59
CA VAL A 206 10.99 6.43 -16.58
C VAL A 206 12.32 6.05 -15.93
N GLN A 207 13.39 5.86 -16.73
CA GLN A 207 14.71 5.56 -16.19
C GLN A 207 15.27 6.70 -15.32
N THR A 208 15.00 7.96 -15.70
CA THR A 208 15.39 9.14 -14.93
C THR A 208 14.72 9.15 -13.56
N VAL A 209 13.41 8.87 -13.50
CA VAL A 209 12.67 8.82 -12.21
C VAL A 209 13.20 7.70 -11.31
N ILE A 210 13.43 6.50 -11.87
CA ILE A 210 14.01 5.36 -11.12
C ILE A 210 15.41 5.75 -10.59
N GLY A 211 16.27 6.32 -11.44
CA GLY A 211 17.63 6.74 -11.06
C GLY A 211 17.62 7.79 -9.95
N SER A 212 16.76 8.80 -10.07
CA SER A 212 16.63 9.86 -9.06
C SER A 212 16.17 9.30 -7.70
N GLY A 213 15.17 8.42 -7.69
CA GLY A 213 14.73 7.75 -6.48
C GLY A 213 15.83 6.90 -5.83
N ASN A 214 16.60 6.17 -6.65
CA ASN A 214 17.72 5.36 -6.16
C ASN A 214 18.85 6.23 -5.57
N LEU A 215 19.16 7.39 -6.15
CA LEU A 215 20.13 8.32 -5.61
C LEU A 215 19.71 8.85 -4.22
N LEU A 216 18.44 9.22 -4.05
CA LEU A 216 17.89 9.61 -2.75
C LEU A 216 17.98 8.47 -1.74
N LYS A 217 17.63 7.24 -2.14
CA LYS A 217 17.70 6.05 -1.27
C LYS A 217 19.12 5.73 -0.81
N GLN A 218 20.10 5.83 -1.71
CA GLN A 218 21.51 5.56 -1.41
C GLN A 218 22.14 6.63 -0.53
N ASN A 219 21.62 7.85 -0.51
CA ASN A 219 22.16 8.99 0.20
C ASN A 219 21.14 9.57 1.20
N ALA A 220 20.51 8.72 1.98
CA ALA A 220 19.39 9.08 2.87
C ALA A 220 19.68 10.20 3.88
N GLY A 221 20.95 10.45 4.21
CA GLY A 221 21.37 11.54 5.10
C GLY A 221 21.60 12.89 4.41
N LYS A 222 21.55 12.93 3.07
CA LYS A 222 21.79 14.15 2.30
C LYS A 222 20.48 14.93 2.12
N PRO A 223 20.43 16.25 2.41
CA PRO A 223 19.25 17.06 2.16
C PRO A 223 18.80 17.02 0.71
N ILE A 224 17.48 16.92 0.46
CA ILE A 224 16.91 16.85 -0.90
C ILE A 224 17.28 18.11 -1.71
N GLU A 225 17.34 19.26 -1.07
CA GLU A 225 17.73 20.53 -1.69
C GLU A 225 19.14 20.48 -2.33
N GLU A 226 20.08 19.73 -1.74
CA GLU A 226 21.42 19.59 -2.31
C GLU A 226 21.38 18.83 -3.65
N PHE A 227 20.54 17.79 -3.79
CA PHE A 227 20.35 17.09 -5.07
C PHE A 227 19.77 18.03 -6.14
N ILE A 228 18.81 18.89 -5.76
CA ILE A 228 18.26 19.88 -6.67
C ILE A 228 19.38 20.83 -7.16
N ASN A 229 20.17 21.36 -6.23
CA ASN A 229 21.24 22.32 -6.54
C ASN A 229 22.38 21.70 -7.39
N GLU A 230 22.68 20.41 -7.23
CA GLU A 230 23.67 19.71 -8.06
C GLU A 230 23.27 19.66 -9.54
N VAL A 231 21.96 19.59 -9.83
CA VAL A 231 21.46 19.55 -11.21
C VAL A 231 21.09 20.95 -11.73
N ALA A 232 20.56 21.82 -10.86
CA ALA A 232 20.08 23.16 -11.19
C ALA A 232 21.19 24.22 -11.03
N SER A 233 22.23 24.13 -11.87
CA SER A 233 23.33 25.09 -11.85
C SER A 233 22.90 26.50 -12.31
N LYS A 234 23.52 27.54 -11.75
CA LYS A 234 23.25 28.95 -12.10
C LYS A 234 23.45 29.21 -13.58
N GLY A 235 22.42 29.76 -14.24
CA GLY A 235 22.44 30.04 -15.70
C GLY A 235 22.19 28.81 -16.59
N GLY A 236 21.94 27.63 -15.98
CA GLY A 236 21.58 26.42 -16.70
C GLY A 236 20.07 26.34 -17.05
N THR A 237 19.69 25.36 -17.84
CA THR A 237 18.28 25.16 -18.25
C THR A 237 17.40 24.65 -17.10
N THR A 238 17.96 23.83 -16.23
CA THR A 238 17.21 23.24 -15.11
C THR A 238 16.77 24.28 -14.10
N ILE A 239 17.60 25.28 -13.78
CA ILE A 239 17.25 26.32 -12.81
C ILE A 239 16.04 27.15 -13.31
N GLU A 240 15.91 27.38 -14.62
CA GLU A 240 14.76 28.11 -15.17
C GLU A 240 13.45 27.33 -14.96
N ALA A 241 13.48 25.99 -15.11
CA ALA A 241 12.32 25.16 -14.82
C ALA A 241 11.97 25.16 -13.31
N ILE A 242 12.97 25.05 -12.44
CA ILE A 242 12.76 25.10 -10.98
C ILE A 242 12.21 26.46 -10.55
N ASN A 243 12.70 27.57 -11.12
CA ASN A 243 12.18 28.90 -10.85
C ASN A 243 10.71 29.00 -11.28
N THR A 244 10.37 28.52 -12.46
CA THR A 244 8.99 28.48 -12.95
C THR A 244 8.07 27.70 -12.00
N PHE A 245 8.48 26.53 -11.50
CA PHE A 245 7.70 25.76 -10.51
C PHE A 245 7.50 26.56 -9.19
N LYS A 246 8.52 27.29 -8.74
CA LYS A 246 8.43 28.15 -7.55
C LYS A 246 7.50 29.34 -7.79
N GLU A 247 7.62 30.04 -8.92
CA GLU A 247 6.80 31.20 -9.32
C GLU A 247 5.31 30.81 -9.44
N LEU A 248 5.03 29.65 -10.04
CA LEU A 248 3.68 29.10 -10.13
C LEU A 248 3.20 28.42 -8.86
N ASN A 249 3.99 28.47 -7.78
CA ASN A 249 3.67 27.97 -6.46
C ASN A 249 3.24 26.48 -6.43
N LEU A 250 4.03 25.63 -7.08
CA LEU A 250 3.80 24.17 -7.10
C LEU A 250 3.65 23.59 -5.69
N ALA A 251 4.37 24.13 -4.71
CA ALA A 251 4.26 23.70 -3.31
C ALA A 251 2.84 23.86 -2.75
N SER A 252 2.16 24.97 -3.08
CA SER A 252 0.76 25.20 -2.66
C SER A 252 -0.20 24.25 -3.37
N ILE A 253 0.04 23.93 -4.63
CA ILE A 253 -0.76 22.96 -5.40
C ILE A 253 -0.66 21.57 -4.76
N ILE A 254 0.56 21.14 -4.42
CA ILE A 254 0.79 19.86 -3.74
C ILE A 254 0.10 19.85 -2.38
N HIS A 255 0.27 20.90 -1.57
CA HIS A 255 -0.38 20.99 -0.27
C HIS A 255 -1.91 20.88 -0.38
N GLU A 256 -2.54 21.61 -1.30
CA GLU A 256 -3.99 21.53 -1.51
C GLU A 256 -4.45 20.14 -1.97
N ALA A 257 -3.68 19.49 -2.82
CA ALA A 257 -3.97 18.13 -3.28
C ALA A 257 -3.88 17.12 -2.13
N ASP A 258 -2.84 17.22 -1.29
CA ASP A 258 -2.64 16.38 -0.13
C ASP A 258 -3.73 16.58 0.93
N GLU A 259 -4.11 17.82 1.23
CA GLU A 259 -5.22 18.14 2.14
C GLU A 259 -6.53 17.48 1.68
N LYS A 260 -6.86 17.53 0.38
CA LYS A 260 -8.05 16.89 -0.17
C LYS A 260 -7.96 15.35 -0.09
N CYS A 261 -6.77 14.81 -0.30
CA CYS A 261 -6.51 13.37 -0.18
C CYS A 261 -6.70 12.89 1.26
N VAL A 262 -6.09 13.56 2.23
CA VAL A 262 -6.21 13.25 3.66
C VAL A 262 -7.65 13.41 4.14
N LYS A 263 -8.30 14.53 3.81
CA LYS A 263 -9.72 14.77 4.14
C LYS A 263 -10.60 13.62 3.62
N ARG A 264 -10.34 13.15 2.40
CA ARG A 264 -11.11 12.03 1.86
C ARG A 264 -10.87 10.73 2.64
N ALA A 265 -9.64 10.47 3.08
CA ALA A 265 -9.33 9.32 3.94
C ALA A 265 -10.04 9.42 5.30
N GLU A 266 -10.13 10.63 5.88
CA GLU A 266 -10.88 10.91 7.11
C GLU A 266 -12.39 10.72 6.93
N GLU A 267 -12.97 11.19 5.82
CA GLU A 267 -14.39 10.97 5.49
C GLU A 267 -14.75 9.49 5.31
N LEU A 268 -13.79 8.66 4.94
CA LEU A 268 -13.95 7.20 4.86
C LEU A 268 -13.71 6.51 6.20
N SER A 269 -13.26 7.27 7.22
CA SER A 269 -12.99 6.72 8.56
C SER A 269 -14.28 6.58 9.37
N HIS A 270 -14.39 5.46 10.04
CA HIS A 270 -15.46 5.13 10.99
C HIS A 270 -14.89 4.95 12.38
#